data_366ffec8ca0a3c42f7d0d91ea100c54f
#
_entry.id   366ffec8ca0a3c42f7d0d91ea100c54f
#
_cell.length_a   1.000
_cell.length_b   1.000
_cell.length_c   1.000
_cell.angle_alpha   90.00
_cell.angle_beta   90.00
_cell.angle_gamma   90.00
#
_symmetry.space_group_name_H-M   'P 1'
#
loop_
_entity.id
_entity.type
_entity.pdbx_description
1 polymer ?
#
loop_
_entity_poly.entity_id
_entity_poly.type
_entity_poly.pdbx_seq_one_letter_code
_entity_poly.pdbx_strand_id
1 'polypeptide(L)'
;VESVTSIDDELDIHPMMYNLPNNQQEIDSLRHEALNNPLLKDIIFSDNPKAINNFLELAISQDDAANMRRIYTSVTNLIDSLDLSDSYHLGGAPAIFAQTSTIIKQDSAKLFPGIFLVVMLLLYILFRDLRSVFLPMLVAVLSVIWTLGTMSMLGFQQNLVSTILPVFLISIGVADSIHYLSEYRRQRIESPHQEALKRALVHLWKPMLMTTITTVIGFLSLAYTKIAFIREFGCFVALGVIYAYILTISFLPAILGSLNTKKDKVQSSTPSFLDNTINKLISFNANLILSHYKSLYIAAFLVLIPIA
;
A
#
# COMPACT_ATOMS: atom_id res chain seq x y z
N VAL A 1 -10.70 -24.89 31.89
CA VAL A 1 -10.43 -25.90 30.85
C VAL A 1 -11.32 -27.10 31.16
N GLU A 2 -12.13 -27.49 30.19
CA GLU A 2 -13.00 -28.67 30.30
C GLU A 2 -12.26 -29.88 29.72
N SER A 3 -12.27 -31.00 30.40
CA SER A 3 -11.86 -32.29 29.87
C SER A 3 -13.09 -33.04 29.36
N VAL A 4 -12.92 -33.75 28.24
CA VAL A 4 -13.94 -34.59 27.65
C VAL A 4 -13.44 -36.01 27.69
N THR A 5 -14.16 -36.87 28.39
CA THR A 5 -13.87 -38.29 28.46
C THR A 5 -15.04 -39.07 27.88
N SER A 6 -14.78 -40.18 27.20
CA SER A 6 -15.83 -41.09 26.73
C SER A 6 -15.97 -42.23 27.72
N ILE A 7 -17.11 -42.36 28.35
CA ILE A 7 -17.49 -43.45 29.22
C ILE A 7 -18.75 -44.10 28.62
N ASP A 8 -18.71 -45.35 28.23
CA ASP A 8 -19.80 -46.14 27.66
C ASP A 8 -20.53 -45.44 26.47
N ASP A 9 -19.77 -44.88 25.51
CA ASP A 9 -20.25 -44.11 24.34
C ASP A 9 -20.98 -42.79 24.66
N GLU A 10 -21.02 -42.35 25.89
CA GLU A 10 -21.47 -41.00 26.29
C GLU A 10 -20.23 -40.09 26.47
N LEU A 11 -20.35 -38.85 25.96
CA LEU A 11 -19.33 -37.81 26.16
C LEU A 11 -19.58 -37.16 27.54
N ASP A 12 -18.69 -37.43 28.49
CA ASP A 12 -18.68 -36.75 29.79
C ASP A 12 -17.79 -35.52 29.73
N ILE A 13 -18.43 -34.35 29.91
CA ILE A 13 -17.75 -33.05 29.89
C ILE A 13 -17.71 -32.52 31.30
N HIS A 14 -16.53 -32.48 31.90
CA HIS A 14 -16.32 -31.94 33.24
C HIS A 14 -15.13 -30.99 33.28
N PRO A 15 -15.14 -30.00 34.17
CA PRO A 15 -13.97 -29.14 34.37
C PRO A 15 -12.79 -29.94 34.88
N MET A 16 -11.66 -29.77 34.21
CA MET A 16 -10.41 -30.48 34.53
C MET A 16 -9.90 -30.13 35.95
N MET A 17 -10.29 -28.97 36.46
CA MET A 17 -9.90 -28.47 37.74
C MET A 17 -11.04 -27.67 38.39
N TYR A 18 -11.53 -28.10 39.52
CA TYR A 18 -12.53 -27.38 40.31
C TYR A 18 -11.92 -26.40 41.28
N ASN A 19 -10.76 -26.74 41.84
CA ASN A 19 -10.02 -25.94 42.82
C ASN A 19 -8.55 -25.93 42.45
N LEU A 20 -7.82 -24.93 42.92
CA LEU A 20 -6.37 -24.90 42.80
C LEU A 20 -5.76 -26.11 43.57
N PRO A 21 -4.80 -26.84 42.97
CA PRO A 21 -4.16 -27.96 43.62
C PRO A 21 -3.38 -27.51 44.87
N ASN A 22 -3.52 -28.23 45.94
CA ASN A 22 -2.92 -27.88 47.22
C ASN A 22 -1.59 -28.60 47.47
N ASN A 23 -1.26 -29.61 46.71
CA ASN A 23 -0.04 -30.38 46.87
C ASN A 23 0.57 -30.84 45.55
N GLN A 24 1.82 -31.26 45.56
CA GLN A 24 2.57 -31.69 44.39
C GLN A 24 1.96 -32.93 43.69
N GLN A 25 1.34 -33.81 44.44
CA GLN A 25 0.73 -35.03 43.89
C GLN A 25 -0.51 -34.68 43.01
N GLU A 26 -1.32 -33.73 43.46
CA GLU A 26 -2.45 -33.23 42.69
C GLU A 26 -1.98 -32.52 41.41
N ILE A 27 -0.91 -31.75 41.47
CA ILE A 27 -0.29 -31.11 40.30
C ILE A 27 0.18 -32.17 39.32
N ASP A 28 0.87 -33.21 39.78
CA ASP A 28 1.41 -34.26 38.90
C ASP A 28 0.29 -35.12 38.30
N SER A 29 -0.81 -35.38 39.01
CA SER A 29 -1.96 -36.09 38.46
C SER A 29 -2.69 -35.27 37.38
N LEU A 30 -2.94 -33.99 37.63
CA LEU A 30 -3.53 -33.06 36.65
C LEU A 30 -2.65 -32.92 35.42
N ARG A 31 -1.35 -32.86 35.61
CA ARG A 31 -0.39 -32.81 34.50
C ARG A 31 -0.42 -34.07 33.67
N HIS A 32 -0.50 -35.24 34.27
CA HIS A 32 -0.58 -36.49 33.58
C HIS A 32 -1.90 -36.61 32.79
N GLU A 33 -3.02 -36.23 33.39
CA GLU A 33 -4.33 -36.20 32.73
C GLU A 33 -4.31 -35.23 31.55
N ALA A 34 -3.78 -34.02 31.71
CA ALA A 34 -3.69 -33.01 30.67
C ALA A 34 -2.84 -33.45 29.49
N LEU A 35 -1.70 -34.07 29.73
CA LEU A 35 -0.79 -34.55 28.67
C LEU A 35 -1.32 -35.75 27.90
N ASN A 36 -2.17 -36.54 28.53
CA ASN A 36 -2.79 -37.73 27.91
C ASN A 36 -4.13 -37.45 27.24
N ASN A 37 -4.72 -36.27 27.47
CA ASN A 37 -5.97 -35.91 26.81
C ASN A 37 -5.71 -35.46 25.36
N PRO A 38 -6.23 -36.17 24.35
CA PRO A 38 -5.99 -35.87 22.94
C PRO A 38 -6.59 -34.52 22.50
N LEU A 39 -7.55 -33.96 23.24
CA LEU A 39 -8.13 -32.63 22.96
C LEU A 39 -7.29 -31.48 23.49
N LEU A 40 -6.42 -31.74 24.49
CA LEU A 40 -5.57 -30.74 25.11
C LEU A 40 -4.14 -30.79 24.59
N LYS A 41 -3.73 -31.98 24.15
CA LYS A 41 -2.43 -32.20 23.54
C LYS A 41 -2.34 -31.39 22.25
N ASP A 42 -1.22 -30.74 21.99
CA ASP A 42 -0.93 -29.87 20.84
C ASP A 42 -1.74 -28.56 20.77
N ILE A 43 -2.79 -28.42 21.58
CA ILE A 43 -3.56 -27.18 21.68
C ILE A 43 -3.12 -26.35 22.89
N ILE A 44 -3.18 -26.94 24.09
CA ILE A 44 -2.81 -26.27 25.34
C ILE A 44 -1.39 -26.61 25.75
N PHE A 45 -1.04 -27.89 25.61
CA PHE A 45 0.28 -28.42 25.97
C PHE A 45 1.04 -28.81 24.72
N SER A 46 2.23 -28.28 24.57
CA SER A 46 3.18 -28.70 23.54
C SER A 46 3.84 -30.04 23.92
N ASP A 47 4.36 -30.76 22.96
CA ASP A 47 5.28 -31.89 23.19
C ASP A 47 6.51 -31.48 24.03
N ASN A 48 6.84 -30.20 24.04
CA ASN A 48 7.81 -29.63 24.98
C ASN A 48 7.11 -29.30 26.32
N PRO A 49 7.37 -30.04 27.40
CA PRO A 49 6.70 -29.84 28.68
C PRO A 49 6.98 -28.47 29.38
N LYS A 50 7.79 -27.63 28.73
CA LYS A 50 8.14 -26.28 29.21
C LYS A 50 7.29 -25.18 28.58
N ALA A 51 6.39 -25.49 27.64
CA ALA A 51 5.54 -24.50 27.00
C ALA A 51 4.06 -24.80 27.23
N ILE A 52 3.30 -23.79 27.64
CA ILE A 52 1.86 -23.83 27.87
C ILE A 52 1.20 -22.72 27.06
N ASN A 53 0.13 -23.05 26.35
CA ASN A 53 -0.70 -22.07 25.67
C ASN A 53 -1.87 -21.66 26.55
N ASN A 54 -2.03 -20.35 26.76
CA ASN A 54 -3.18 -19.76 27.42
C ASN A 54 -4.06 -19.08 26.39
N PHE A 55 -5.34 -19.43 26.36
CA PHE A 55 -6.31 -18.82 25.46
C PHE A 55 -7.10 -17.74 26.21
N LEU A 56 -7.15 -16.54 25.62
CA LEU A 56 -7.96 -15.43 26.06
C LEU A 56 -9.08 -15.18 25.07
N GLU A 57 -10.32 -15.43 25.45
CA GLU A 57 -11.47 -15.10 24.63
C GLU A 57 -11.79 -13.61 24.76
N LEU A 58 -11.94 -12.94 23.62
CA LEU A 58 -12.18 -11.51 23.54
C LEU A 58 -13.62 -11.23 23.11
N ALA A 59 -14.37 -10.56 23.95
CA ALA A 59 -15.75 -10.13 23.68
C ALA A 59 -15.79 -8.86 22.82
N ILE A 60 -14.99 -8.81 21.72
CA ILE A 60 -14.92 -7.67 20.80
C ILE A 60 -14.99 -8.13 19.34
N SER A 61 -15.50 -7.26 18.46
CA SER A 61 -15.49 -7.51 17.04
C SER A 61 -14.04 -7.48 16.49
N GLN A 62 -13.73 -8.40 15.58
CA GLN A 62 -12.44 -8.47 14.89
C GLN A 62 -12.16 -7.24 14.01
N ASP A 63 -13.19 -6.46 13.69
CA ASP A 63 -13.07 -5.26 12.85
C ASP A 63 -12.62 -4.01 13.64
N ASP A 64 -12.55 -4.08 14.98
CA ASP A 64 -12.15 -2.96 15.83
C ASP A 64 -10.64 -2.92 16.09
N ALA A 65 -9.90 -2.45 15.09
CA ALA A 65 -8.43 -2.36 15.13
C ALA A 65 -7.89 -1.49 16.30
N ALA A 66 -8.64 -0.47 16.73
CA ALA A 66 -8.23 0.40 17.83
C ALA A 66 -8.28 -0.35 19.17
N ASN A 67 -9.35 -1.09 19.41
CA ASN A 67 -9.49 -1.91 20.61
C ASN A 67 -8.54 -3.10 20.60
N MET A 68 -8.30 -3.74 19.45
CA MET A 68 -7.30 -4.80 19.31
C MET A 68 -5.91 -4.36 19.78
N ARG A 69 -5.48 -3.17 19.37
CA ARG A 69 -4.19 -2.63 19.81
C ARG A 69 -4.17 -2.32 21.30
N ARG A 70 -5.25 -1.75 21.84
CA ARG A 70 -5.35 -1.45 23.28
C ARG A 70 -5.27 -2.72 24.12
N ILE A 71 -5.98 -3.78 23.73
CA ILE A 71 -5.96 -5.07 24.41
C ILE A 71 -4.54 -5.66 24.39
N TYR A 72 -3.90 -5.71 23.21
CA TYR A 72 -2.52 -6.18 23.11
C TYR A 72 -1.59 -5.45 24.09
N THR A 73 -1.65 -4.12 24.10
CA THR A 73 -0.83 -3.30 25.00
C THR A 73 -1.16 -3.54 26.46
N SER A 74 -2.46 -3.67 26.81
CA SER A 74 -2.88 -3.92 28.20
C SER A 74 -2.44 -5.29 28.68
N VAL A 75 -2.56 -6.33 27.83
CA VAL A 75 -2.11 -7.70 28.17
C VAL A 75 -0.59 -7.74 28.31
N THR A 76 0.15 -7.11 27.39
CA THR A 76 1.61 -7.02 27.48
C THR A 76 2.05 -6.33 28.78
N ASN A 77 1.47 -5.17 29.09
CA ASN A 77 1.79 -4.45 30.32
C ASN A 77 1.46 -5.25 31.59
N LEU A 78 0.36 -6.01 31.58
CA LEU A 78 -0.02 -6.88 32.69
C LEU A 78 1.02 -7.99 32.87
N ILE A 79 1.41 -8.68 31.82
CA ILE A 79 2.40 -9.75 31.88
C ILE A 79 3.76 -9.21 32.30
N ASP A 80 4.19 -8.07 31.76
CA ASP A 80 5.44 -7.41 32.18
C ASP A 80 5.43 -7.00 33.67
N SER A 81 4.25 -6.62 34.18
CA SER A 81 4.10 -6.28 35.62
C SER A 81 4.19 -7.47 36.56
N LEU A 82 4.01 -8.69 36.05
CA LEU A 82 4.11 -9.93 36.83
C LEU A 82 5.56 -10.41 37.01
N ASP A 83 6.53 -9.74 36.38
CA ASP A 83 7.97 -10.04 36.45
C ASP A 83 8.29 -11.54 36.26
N LEU A 84 7.62 -12.15 35.27
CA LEU A 84 7.80 -13.56 34.94
C LEU A 84 9.22 -13.79 34.43
N SER A 85 9.93 -14.74 35.03
CA SER A 85 11.30 -15.11 34.60
C SER A 85 11.32 -15.81 33.22
N ASP A 86 10.16 -16.24 32.73
CA ASP A 86 10.03 -17.03 31.49
C ASP A 86 9.70 -16.15 30.28
N SER A 87 10.18 -16.54 29.13
CA SER A 87 9.83 -15.91 27.86
C SER A 87 8.38 -16.23 27.46
N TYR A 88 7.62 -15.23 27.09
CA TYR A 88 6.27 -15.40 26.57
C TYR A 88 6.13 -14.88 25.14
N HIS A 89 5.16 -15.42 24.43
CA HIS A 89 4.79 -14.98 23.09
C HIS A 89 3.28 -14.76 23.03
N LEU A 90 2.87 -13.57 22.63
CA LEU A 90 1.47 -13.24 22.39
C LEU A 90 1.12 -13.46 20.92
N GLY A 91 0.11 -14.29 20.67
CA GLY A 91 -0.41 -14.57 19.34
C GLY A 91 -1.86 -14.09 19.17
N GLY A 92 -2.45 -14.42 18.02
CA GLY A 92 -3.84 -14.09 17.71
C GLY A 92 -4.04 -12.69 17.08
N ALA A 93 -5.29 -12.36 16.78
CA ALA A 93 -5.64 -11.14 16.08
C ALA A 93 -5.08 -9.85 16.71
N PRO A 94 -5.16 -9.62 18.03
CA PRO A 94 -4.61 -8.42 18.65
C PRO A 94 -3.10 -8.26 18.47
N ALA A 95 -2.35 -9.35 18.56
CA ALA A 95 -0.91 -9.34 18.37
C ALA A 95 -0.54 -9.02 16.91
N ILE A 96 -1.24 -9.65 15.95
CA ILE A 96 -1.06 -9.41 14.51
C ILE A 96 -1.35 -7.93 14.21
N PHE A 97 -2.47 -7.38 14.69
CA PHE A 97 -2.83 -5.98 14.47
C PHE A 97 -1.82 -5.02 15.08
N ALA A 98 -1.38 -5.25 16.30
CA ALA A 98 -0.41 -4.38 16.98
C ALA A 98 0.95 -4.39 16.27
N GLN A 99 1.48 -5.56 15.93
CA GLN A 99 2.75 -5.72 15.25
C GLN A 99 2.69 -5.15 13.83
N THR A 100 1.65 -5.49 13.06
CA THR A 100 1.45 -4.97 11.71
C THR A 100 1.38 -3.45 11.70
N SER A 101 0.64 -2.83 12.62
CA SER A 101 0.54 -1.37 12.70
C SER A 101 1.89 -0.70 13.01
N THR A 102 2.74 -1.36 13.77
CA THR A 102 4.09 -0.86 14.08
C THR A 102 5.01 -0.96 12.85
N ILE A 103 5.00 -2.11 12.17
CA ILE A 103 5.75 -2.34 10.93
C ILE A 103 5.32 -1.33 9.86
N ILE A 104 4.01 -1.15 9.65
CA ILE A 104 3.46 -0.17 8.70
C ILE A 104 4.02 1.23 8.96
N LYS A 105 4.03 1.68 10.23
CA LYS A 105 4.56 3.00 10.58
C LYS A 105 6.05 3.13 10.30
N GLN A 106 6.83 2.12 10.66
CA GLN A 106 8.28 2.10 10.44
C GLN A 106 8.63 2.07 8.95
N ASP A 107 7.95 1.22 8.19
CA ASP A 107 8.19 1.08 6.75
C ASP A 107 7.73 2.34 6.01
N SER A 108 6.55 2.88 6.33
CA SER A 108 6.07 4.13 5.74
C SER A 108 7.03 5.29 5.99
N ALA A 109 7.57 5.40 7.21
CA ALA A 109 8.53 6.45 7.56
C ALA A 109 9.85 6.36 6.77
N LYS A 110 10.24 5.17 6.32
CA LYS A 110 11.45 4.95 5.50
C LYS A 110 11.16 5.00 4.00
N LEU A 111 10.07 4.36 3.58
CA LEU A 111 9.73 4.21 2.16
C LEU A 111 9.27 5.52 1.52
N PHE A 112 8.44 6.33 2.19
CA PHE A 112 7.93 7.56 1.60
C PHE A 112 9.03 8.57 1.26
N PRO A 113 9.98 8.90 2.15
CA PRO A 113 11.10 9.76 1.79
C PRO A 113 11.96 9.16 0.67
N GLY A 114 12.16 7.84 0.66
CA GLY A 114 12.91 7.14 -0.39
C GLY A 114 12.26 7.28 -1.76
N ILE A 115 10.98 6.97 -1.88
CA ILE A 115 10.22 7.11 -3.13
C ILE A 115 10.20 8.56 -3.60
N PHE A 116 9.96 9.50 -2.67
CA PHE A 116 9.95 10.92 -2.95
C PHE A 116 11.29 11.38 -3.54
N LEU A 117 12.41 10.96 -2.95
CA LEU A 117 13.74 11.27 -3.42
C LEU A 117 14.03 10.68 -4.80
N VAL A 118 13.68 9.41 -5.03
CA VAL A 118 13.85 8.75 -6.33
C VAL A 118 13.06 9.46 -7.42
N VAL A 119 11.79 9.79 -7.15
CA VAL A 119 10.94 10.50 -8.13
C VAL A 119 11.48 11.91 -8.39
N MET A 120 11.90 12.64 -7.36
CA MET A 120 12.55 13.95 -7.53
C MET A 120 13.81 13.88 -8.39
N LEU A 121 14.65 12.86 -8.15
CA LEU A 121 15.88 12.65 -8.92
C LEU A 121 15.55 12.37 -10.39
N LEU A 122 14.59 11.49 -10.67
CA LEU A 122 14.14 11.18 -12.03
C LEU A 122 13.60 12.41 -12.74
N LEU A 123 12.75 13.18 -12.07
CA LEU A 123 12.20 14.43 -12.61
C LEU A 123 13.32 15.45 -12.88
N TYR A 124 14.31 15.56 -11.99
CA TYR A 124 15.42 16.47 -12.17
C TYR A 124 16.30 16.07 -13.36
N ILE A 125 16.58 14.79 -13.53
CA ILE A 125 17.30 14.27 -14.70
C ILE A 125 16.54 14.58 -16.00
N LEU A 126 15.22 14.41 -15.99
CA LEU A 126 14.37 14.62 -17.16
C LEU A 126 14.25 16.09 -17.53
N PHE A 127 13.94 16.95 -16.57
CA PHE A 127 13.61 18.36 -16.84
C PHE A 127 14.76 19.34 -16.60
N ARG A 128 15.76 18.98 -15.79
CA ARG A 128 16.90 19.83 -15.40
C ARG A 128 16.53 21.21 -14.88
N ASP A 129 15.33 21.31 -14.31
CA ASP A 129 14.75 22.52 -13.75
C ASP A 129 13.98 22.21 -12.48
N LEU A 130 14.33 22.87 -11.39
CA LEU A 130 13.74 22.63 -10.06
C LEU A 130 12.23 22.91 -10.03
N ARG A 131 11.75 23.89 -10.80
CA ARG A 131 10.31 24.19 -10.84
C ARG A 131 9.51 23.04 -11.43
N SER A 132 10.05 22.42 -12.47
CA SER A 132 9.43 21.28 -13.14
C SER A 132 9.55 19.98 -12.35
N VAL A 133 10.39 19.94 -11.33
CA VAL A 133 10.44 18.87 -10.34
C VAL A 133 9.41 19.11 -9.24
N PHE A 134 9.38 20.34 -8.70
CA PHE A 134 8.58 20.65 -7.52
C PHE A 134 7.07 20.66 -7.82
N LEU A 135 6.64 21.16 -9.00
CA LEU A 135 5.22 21.26 -9.31
C LEU A 135 4.51 19.89 -9.42
N PRO A 136 5.02 18.92 -10.21
CA PRO A 136 4.44 17.58 -10.23
C PRO A 136 4.40 16.90 -8.86
N MET A 137 5.45 17.08 -8.06
CA MET A 137 5.51 16.54 -6.71
C MET A 137 4.44 17.16 -5.80
N LEU A 138 4.22 18.47 -5.91
CA LEU A 138 3.20 19.16 -5.13
C LEU A 138 1.79 18.63 -5.46
N VAL A 139 1.47 18.44 -6.74
CA VAL A 139 0.19 17.84 -7.18
C VAL A 139 0.03 16.43 -6.60
N ALA A 140 1.07 15.60 -6.72
CA ALA A 140 1.05 14.24 -6.21
C ALA A 140 0.86 14.19 -4.68
N VAL A 141 1.58 15.01 -3.93
CA VAL A 141 1.44 15.10 -2.47
C VAL A 141 0.05 15.58 -2.06
N LEU A 142 -0.49 16.59 -2.74
CA LEU A 142 -1.86 17.07 -2.46
C LEU A 142 -2.91 16.00 -2.74
N SER A 143 -2.77 15.22 -3.83
CA SER A 143 -3.70 14.12 -4.13
C SER A 143 -3.66 13.05 -3.04
N VAL A 144 -2.48 12.71 -2.51
CA VAL A 144 -2.32 11.79 -1.37
C VAL A 144 -2.98 12.36 -0.12
N ILE A 145 -2.71 13.62 0.23
CA ILE A 145 -3.29 14.27 1.42
C ILE A 145 -4.81 14.28 1.34
N TRP A 146 -5.39 14.64 0.19
CA TRP A 146 -6.84 14.66 0.00
C TRP A 146 -7.44 13.26 0.11
N THR A 147 -6.78 12.26 -0.46
CA THR A 147 -7.26 10.87 -0.40
C THR A 147 -7.21 10.32 1.02
N LEU A 148 -6.08 10.46 1.72
CA LEU A 148 -5.95 10.00 3.11
C LEU A 148 -6.86 10.80 4.05
N GLY A 149 -7.02 12.11 3.80
CA GLY A 149 -7.96 12.96 4.53
C GLY A 149 -9.40 12.47 4.36
N THR A 150 -9.84 12.19 3.14
CA THR A 150 -11.18 11.64 2.87
C THR A 150 -11.35 10.26 3.50
N MET A 151 -10.34 9.39 3.42
CA MET A 151 -10.35 8.08 4.06
C MET A 151 -10.57 8.21 5.58
N SER A 152 -9.81 9.09 6.22
CA SER A 152 -9.94 9.37 7.66
C SER A 152 -11.29 9.98 8.04
N MET A 153 -11.81 10.93 7.24
CA MET A 153 -13.12 11.55 7.47
C MET A 153 -14.28 10.55 7.39
N LEU A 154 -14.15 9.53 6.55
CA LEU A 154 -15.14 8.45 6.42
C LEU A 154 -14.98 7.35 7.50
N GLY A 155 -14.03 7.51 8.43
CA GLY A 155 -13.79 6.57 9.52
C GLY A 155 -12.98 5.33 9.15
N PHE A 156 -12.43 5.26 7.93
CA PHE A 156 -11.59 4.15 7.53
C PHE A 156 -10.18 4.27 8.11
N GLN A 157 -9.70 3.18 8.68
CA GLN A 157 -8.35 3.12 9.26
C GLN A 157 -7.34 2.60 8.21
N GLN A 158 -6.09 3.05 8.36
CA GLN A 158 -5.02 2.53 7.53
C GLN A 158 -4.73 1.06 7.88
N ASN A 159 -4.71 0.24 6.86
CA ASN A 159 -4.35 -1.18 6.94
C ASN A 159 -3.07 -1.45 6.12
N LEU A 160 -2.60 -2.70 6.14
CA LEU A 160 -1.38 -3.11 5.43
C LEU A 160 -1.42 -2.77 3.94
N VAL A 161 -2.56 -2.96 3.30
CA VAL A 161 -2.73 -2.70 1.85
C VAL A 161 -2.86 -1.20 1.56
N SER A 162 -3.59 -0.45 2.40
CA SER A 162 -3.75 1.00 2.21
C SER A 162 -2.45 1.78 2.40
N THR A 163 -1.45 1.20 3.06
CA THR A 163 -0.11 1.80 3.20
C THR A 163 0.59 1.98 1.85
N ILE A 164 0.26 1.17 0.85
CA ILE A 164 0.83 1.26 -0.50
C ILE A 164 0.16 2.38 -1.32
N LEU A 165 -1.02 2.85 -0.91
CA LEU A 165 -1.83 3.85 -1.62
C LEU A 165 -1.06 5.13 -1.99
N PRO A 166 -0.28 5.77 -1.09
CA PRO A 166 0.49 6.96 -1.45
C PRO A 166 1.50 6.72 -2.57
N VAL A 167 2.11 5.53 -2.64
CA VAL A 167 3.07 5.15 -3.69
C VAL A 167 2.40 5.15 -5.06
N PHE A 168 1.22 4.54 -5.17
CA PHE A 168 0.42 4.54 -6.40
C PHE A 168 0.02 5.95 -6.80
N LEU A 169 -0.49 6.74 -5.86
CA LEU A 169 -0.96 8.09 -6.15
C LEU A 169 0.18 9.04 -6.55
N ILE A 170 1.35 8.93 -5.91
CA ILE A 170 2.53 9.70 -6.31
C ILE A 170 2.92 9.34 -7.73
N SER A 171 2.98 8.06 -8.07
CA SER A 171 3.37 7.61 -9.40
C SER A 171 2.41 8.11 -10.49
N ILE A 172 1.09 7.99 -10.27
CA ILE A 172 0.06 8.41 -11.22
C ILE A 172 0.00 9.95 -11.33
N GLY A 173 -0.03 10.65 -10.20
CA GLY A 173 -0.13 12.11 -10.18
C GLY A 173 1.10 12.80 -10.78
N VAL A 174 2.29 12.23 -10.58
CA VAL A 174 3.52 12.71 -11.22
C VAL A 174 3.47 12.46 -12.72
N ALA A 175 3.03 11.27 -13.18
CA ALA A 175 2.94 10.94 -14.60
C ALA A 175 2.03 11.92 -15.36
N ASP A 176 0.84 12.19 -14.85
CA ASP A 176 -0.11 13.15 -15.42
C ASP A 176 0.48 14.56 -15.49
N SER A 177 1.12 14.99 -14.40
CA SER A 177 1.76 16.30 -14.31
C SER A 177 2.94 16.45 -15.28
N ILE A 178 3.71 15.37 -15.53
CA ILE A 178 4.80 15.34 -16.52
C ILE A 178 4.24 15.55 -17.94
N HIS A 179 3.16 14.87 -18.27
CA HIS A 179 2.51 15.01 -19.57
C HIS A 179 2.07 16.46 -19.83
N TYR A 180 1.40 17.06 -18.82
CA TYR A 180 0.99 18.47 -18.92
C TYR A 180 2.19 19.42 -19.07
N LEU A 181 3.21 19.25 -18.24
CA LEU A 181 4.38 20.12 -18.22
C LEU A 181 5.21 20.02 -19.50
N SER A 182 5.35 18.80 -20.06
CA SER A 182 6.03 18.57 -21.32
C SER A 182 5.31 19.23 -22.50
N GLU A 183 3.97 19.11 -22.53
CA GLU A 183 3.16 19.76 -23.57
C GLU A 183 3.18 21.28 -23.40
N TYR A 184 3.07 21.79 -22.19
CA TYR A 184 3.22 23.22 -21.93
C TYR A 184 4.55 23.77 -22.43
N ARG A 185 5.67 23.09 -22.16
CA ARG A 185 6.99 23.47 -22.68
C ARG A 185 7.05 23.46 -24.20
N ARG A 186 6.46 22.45 -24.83
CA ARG A 186 6.36 22.38 -26.30
C ARG A 186 5.61 23.57 -26.88
N GLN A 187 4.44 23.90 -26.33
CA GLN A 187 3.63 25.03 -26.75
C GLN A 187 4.32 26.38 -26.49
N ARG A 188 5.14 26.45 -25.44
CA ARG A 188 5.87 27.68 -25.03
C ARG A 188 6.92 28.13 -26.03
N ILE A 189 7.39 27.23 -26.89
CA ILE A 189 8.32 27.56 -27.98
C ILE A 189 7.67 28.52 -28.97
N GLU A 190 6.41 28.24 -29.32
CA GLU A 190 5.69 28.92 -30.39
C GLU A 190 4.71 30.00 -29.88
N SER A 191 4.33 29.95 -28.62
CA SER A 191 3.25 30.77 -28.07
C SER A 191 3.65 31.55 -26.81
N PRO A 192 3.00 32.69 -26.55
CA PRO A 192 3.11 33.40 -25.27
C PRO A 192 2.70 32.51 -24.10
N HIS A 193 3.15 32.86 -22.89
CA HIS A 193 2.97 32.06 -21.66
C HIS A 193 1.51 31.62 -21.42
N GLN A 194 0.57 32.55 -21.41
CA GLN A 194 -0.85 32.25 -21.15
C GLN A 194 -1.49 31.41 -22.26
N GLU A 195 -1.13 31.69 -23.50
CA GLU A 195 -1.61 30.94 -24.66
C GLU A 195 -1.07 29.49 -24.64
N ALA A 196 0.19 29.31 -24.28
CA ALA A 196 0.81 27.99 -24.16
C ALA A 196 0.13 27.13 -23.06
N LEU A 197 -0.22 27.72 -21.91
CA LEU A 197 -0.98 27.05 -20.85
C LEU A 197 -2.35 26.58 -21.35
N LYS A 198 -3.07 27.47 -22.03
CA LYS A 198 -4.39 27.15 -22.58
C LYS A 198 -4.33 26.07 -23.63
N ARG A 199 -3.38 26.15 -24.57
CA ARG A 199 -3.20 25.14 -25.64
C ARG A 199 -2.82 23.78 -25.06
N ALA A 200 -1.91 23.74 -24.09
CA ALA A 200 -1.55 22.51 -23.40
C ALA A 200 -2.76 21.86 -22.71
N LEU A 201 -3.56 22.65 -22.02
CA LEU A 201 -4.77 22.19 -21.36
C LEU A 201 -5.79 21.63 -22.36
N VAL A 202 -6.09 22.38 -23.42
CA VAL A 202 -7.04 21.97 -24.46
C VAL A 202 -6.57 20.69 -25.19
N HIS A 203 -5.27 20.52 -25.36
CA HIS A 203 -4.72 19.34 -26.02
C HIS A 203 -4.78 18.08 -25.16
N LEU A 204 -4.53 18.23 -23.86
CA LEU A 204 -4.31 17.08 -22.97
C LEU A 204 -5.51 16.67 -22.10
N TRP A 205 -6.50 17.56 -21.85
CA TRP A 205 -7.58 17.22 -20.92
C TRP A 205 -8.35 15.94 -21.30
N LYS A 206 -8.62 15.74 -22.60
CA LYS A 206 -9.32 14.53 -23.09
C LYS A 206 -8.49 13.25 -22.95
N PRO A 207 -7.24 13.17 -23.47
CA PRO A 207 -6.40 12.00 -23.25
C PRO A 207 -6.22 11.66 -21.77
N MET A 208 -5.95 12.66 -20.93
CA MET A 208 -5.79 12.46 -19.50
C MET A 208 -7.09 12.00 -18.83
N LEU A 209 -8.24 12.54 -19.23
CA LEU A 209 -9.54 12.05 -18.75
C LEU A 209 -9.77 10.59 -19.09
N MET A 210 -9.43 10.17 -20.29
CA MET A 210 -9.59 8.77 -20.73
C MET A 210 -8.69 7.82 -19.93
N THR A 211 -7.44 8.20 -19.69
CA THR A 211 -6.53 7.41 -18.84
C THR A 211 -7.03 7.36 -17.39
N THR A 212 -7.51 8.48 -16.86
CA THR A 212 -8.11 8.55 -15.53
C THR A 212 -9.33 7.63 -15.41
N ILE A 213 -10.27 7.69 -16.37
CA ILE A 213 -11.48 6.83 -16.37
C ILE A 213 -11.09 5.35 -16.40
N THR A 214 -10.20 4.96 -17.31
CA THR A 214 -9.77 3.55 -17.39
C THR A 214 -9.08 3.07 -16.13
N THR A 215 -8.25 3.90 -15.52
CA THR A 215 -7.57 3.61 -14.25
C THR A 215 -8.57 3.50 -13.09
N VAL A 216 -9.51 4.44 -13.01
CA VAL A 216 -10.59 4.43 -12.01
C VAL A 216 -11.44 3.16 -12.14
N ILE A 217 -11.87 2.78 -13.35
CA ILE A 217 -12.63 1.55 -13.58
C ILE A 217 -11.79 0.34 -13.17
N GLY A 218 -10.50 0.30 -13.51
CA GLY A 218 -9.59 -0.77 -13.13
C GLY A 218 -9.51 -0.94 -11.60
N PHE A 219 -9.33 0.14 -10.84
CA PHE A 219 -9.28 0.07 -9.38
C PHE A 219 -10.65 -0.19 -8.75
N LEU A 220 -11.74 0.37 -9.29
CA LEU A 220 -13.09 0.08 -8.83
C LEU A 220 -13.50 -1.38 -9.05
N SER A 221 -12.90 -2.10 -9.98
CA SER A 221 -13.14 -3.54 -10.13
C SER A 221 -12.79 -4.33 -8.86
N LEU A 222 -11.84 -3.84 -8.07
CA LEU A 222 -11.49 -4.41 -6.76
C LEU A 222 -12.63 -4.26 -5.72
N ALA A 223 -13.60 -3.37 -5.95
CA ALA A 223 -14.75 -3.21 -5.06
C ALA A 223 -15.65 -4.46 -5.01
N TYR A 224 -15.55 -5.32 -6.00
CA TYR A 224 -16.28 -6.59 -6.03
C TYR A 224 -15.61 -7.71 -5.24
N THR A 225 -14.38 -7.51 -4.73
CA THR A 225 -13.72 -8.54 -3.92
C THR A 225 -14.39 -8.71 -2.55
N LYS A 226 -14.37 -9.93 -2.03
CA LYS A 226 -14.88 -10.25 -0.69
C LYS A 226 -13.93 -9.79 0.42
N ILE A 227 -12.68 -9.47 0.08
CA ILE A 227 -11.65 -9.07 1.04
C ILE A 227 -11.78 -7.56 1.30
N ALA A 228 -12.22 -7.18 2.50
CA ALA A 228 -12.56 -5.80 2.86
C ALA A 228 -11.42 -4.80 2.58
N PHE A 229 -10.19 -5.09 3.01
CA PHE A 229 -9.06 -4.17 2.84
C PHE A 229 -8.63 -3.98 1.37
N ILE A 230 -8.83 -4.97 0.49
CA ILE A 230 -8.58 -4.83 -0.97
C ILE A 230 -9.67 -3.97 -1.60
N ARG A 231 -10.91 -4.16 -1.20
CA ARG A 231 -12.06 -3.35 -1.66
C ARG A 231 -11.87 -1.88 -1.30
N GLU A 232 -11.52 -1.59 -0.06
CA GLU A 232 -11.23 -0.24 0.43
C GLU A 232 -10.09 0.41 -0.35
N PHE A 233 -8.98 -0.31 -0.50
CA PHE A 233 -7.83 0.13 -1.28
C PHE A 233 -8.23 0.53 -2.70
N GLY A 234 -8.97 -0.33 -3.42
CA GLY A 234 -9.42 -0.05 -4.78
C GLY A 234 -10.28 1.21 -4.86
N CYS A 235 -11.23 1.40 -3.94
CA CYS A 235 -12.08 2.59 -3.89
C CYS A 235 -11.28 3.86 -3.61
N PHE A 236 -10.35 3.84 -2.66
CA PHE A 236 -9.56 5.03 -2.31
C PHE A 236 -8.48 5.35 -3.32
N VAL A 237 -7.86 4.36 -3.99
CA VAL A 237 -6.97 4.64 -5.13
C VAL A 237 -7.76 5.26 -6.28
N ALA A 238 -8.94 4.73 -6.62
CA ALA A 238 -9.78 5.31 -7.66
C ALA A 238 -10.14 6.78 -7.36
N LEU A 239 -10.52 7.09 -6.11
CA LEU A 239 -10.78 8.45 -5.66
C LEU A 239 -9.54 9.34 -5.75
N GLY A 240 -8.38 8.83 -5.33
CA GLY A 240 -7.11 9.55 -5.39
C GLY A 240 -6.65 9.86 -6.81
N VAL A 241 -6.91 8.96 -7.76
CA VAL A 241 -6.65 9.19 -9.19
C VAL A 241 -7.53 10.32 -9.73
N ILE A 242 -8.79 10.38 -9.31
CA ILE A 242 -9.68 11.51 -9.65
C ILE A 242 -9.14 12.82 -9.09
N TYR A 243 -8.69 12.84 -7.84
CA TYR A 243 -8.07 14.03 -7.22
C TYR A 243 -6.79 14.44 -7.97
N ALA A 244 -5.92 13.49 -8.31
CA ALA A 244 -4.71 13.77 -9.07
C ALA A 244 -5.04 14.42 -10.43
N TYR A 245 -6.02 13.89 -11.15
CA TYR A 245 -6.49 14.46 -12.42
C TYR A 245 -7.01 15.90 -12.22
N ILE A 246 -7.93 16.13 -11.27
CA ILE A 246 -8.50 17.47 -10.99
C ILE A 246 -7.38 18.45 -10.65
N LEU A 247 -6.44 18.08 -9.80
CA LEU A 247 -5.32 18.93 -9.43
C LEU A 247 -4.39 19.21 -10.62
N THR A 248 -4.15 18.22 -11.47
CA THR A 248 -3.30 18.41 -12.66
C THR A 248 -3.94 19.36 -13.69
N ILE A 249 -5.25 19.30 -13.90
CA ILE A 249 -5.90 20.16 -14.91
C ILE A 249 -6.30 21.55 -14.36
N SER A 250 -6.41 21.72 -13.05
CA SER A 250 -6.83 22.98 -12.43
C SER A 250 -5.69 23.69 -11.70
N PHE A 251 -5.10 23.01 -10.73
CA PHE A 251 -4.12 23.60 -9.81
C PHE A 251 -2.75 23.81 -10.47
N LEU A 252 -2.28 22.84 -11.26
CA LEU A 252 -0.98 22.93 -11.93
C LEU A 252 -0.93 24.11 -12.94
N PRO A 253 -1.90 24.29 -13.87
CA PRO A 253 -1.93 25.46 -14.73
C PRO A 253 -2.10 26.77 -13.97
N ALA A 254 -2.87 26.79 -12.88
CA ALA A 254 -3.06 28.00 -12.07
C ALA A 254 -1.75 28.47 -11.43
N ILE A 255 -0.98 27.56 -10.84
CA ILE A 255 0.34 27.89 -10.28
C ILE A 255 1.30 28.33 -11.39
N LEU A 256 1.39 27.58 -12.49
CA LEU A 256 2.24 27.98 -13.60
C LEU A 256 1.86 29.35 -14.15
N GLY A 257 0.58 29.67 -14.21
CA GLY A 257 0.07 30.97 -14.68
C GLY A 257 0.42 32.13 -13.74
N SER A 258 0.52 31.87 -12.43
CA SER A 258 0.91 32.88 -11.45
C SER A 258 2.42 33.14 -11.41
N LEU A 259 3.21 32.15 -11.87
CA LEU A 259 4.65 32.30 -11.94
C LEU A 259 5.03 33.15 -13.16
N ASN A 260 5.65 34.31 -12.91
CA ASN A 260 6.16 35.18 -13.97
C ASN A 260 7.38 34.52 -14.63
N THR A 261 7.14 33.60 -15.53
CA THR A 261 8.21 32.92 -16.28
C THR A 261 8.72 33.85 -17.38
N LYS A 262 9.86 34.50 -17.14
CA LYS A 262 10.67 35.05 -18.24
C LYS A 262 10.76 33.96 -19.31
N LYS A 263 10.69 34.36 -20.60
CA LYS A 263 10.87 33.42 -21.73
C LYS A 263 12.05 32.52 -21.39
N ASP A 264 11.77 31.29 -21.00
CA ASP A 264 12.82 30.31 -20.85
C ASP A 264 13.52 30.31 -22.21
N LYS A 265 14.76 30.77 -22.21
CA LYS A 265 15.63 30.53 -23.36
C LYS A 265 15.51 29.03 -23.55
N VAL A 266 14.92 28.61 -24.67
CA VAL A 266 14.98 27.22 -25.09
C VAL A 266 16.48 26.92 -25.01
N GLN A 267 16.89 26.36 -23.88
CA GLN A 267 18.19 25.78 -23.83
C GLN A 267 18.12 24.69 -24.89
N SER A 268 18.65 25.03 -26.06
CA SER A 268 19.16 24.01 -26.94
C SER A 268 20.12 23.21 -26.06
N SER A 269 19.54 22.22 -25.37
CA SER A 269 20.31 21.30 -24.55
C SER A 269 21.33 20.71 -25.51
N THR A 270 22.59 21.12 -25.35
CA THR A 270 23.68 20.32 -25.90
C THR A 270 23.34 18.88 -25.54
N PRO A 271 23.24 17.98 -26.53
CA PRO A 271 22.78 16.63 -26.27
C PRO A 271 23.67 16.03 -25.20
N SER A 272 23.09 15.76 -24.03
CA SER A 272 23.80 15.12 -22.95
C SER A 272 24.21 13.72 -23.39
N PHE A 273 25.24 13.18 -22.81
CA PHE A 273 25.63 11.77 -23.01
C PHE A 273 24.42 10.83 -22.88
N LEU A 274 23.49 11.14 -21.95
CA LEU A 274 22.23 10.41 -21.77
C LEU A 274 21.29 10.57 -22.97
N ASP A 275 21.15 11.79 -23.53
CA ASP A 275 20.29 12.02 -24.70
C ASP A 275 20.80 11.27 -25.93
N ASN A 276 22.13 11.24 -26.13
CA ASN A 276 22.74 10.46 -27.20
C ASN A 276 22.55 8.94 -27.00
N THR A 277 22.67 8.45 -25.78
CA THR A 277 22.46 7.03 -25.47
C THR A 277 21.00 6.64 -25.65
N ILE A 278 20.07 7.45 -25.15
CA ILE A 278 18.62 7.23 -25.29
C ILE A 278 18.23 7.31 -26.78
N ASN A 279 18.67 8.31 -27.50
CA ASN A 279 18.39 8.44 -28.94
C ASN A 279 18.94 7.26 -29.76
N LYS A 280 20.13 6.77 -29.38
CA LYS A 280 20.72 5.58 -30.00
C LYS A 280 19.90 4.32 -29.71
N LEU A 281 19.41 4.16 -28.48
CA LEU A 281 18.53 3.06 -28.09
C LEU A 281 17.17 3.15 -28.83
N ILE A 282 16.56 4.34 -28.91
CA ILE A 282 15.30 4.57 -29.60
C ILE A 282 15.45 4.29 -31.10
N SER A 283 16.51 4.81 -31.74
CA SER A 283 16.75 4.58 -33.16
C SER A 283 17.04 3.11 -33.46
N PHE A 284 17.78 2.40 -32.59
CA PHE A 284 18.00 0.97 -32.70
C PHE A 284 16.69 0.19 -32.62
N ASN A 285 15.84 0.47 -31.60
CA ASN A 285 14.53 -0.16 -31.46
C ASN A 285 13.60 0.18 -32.64
N ALA A 286 13.57 1.43 -33.09
CA ALA A 286 12.77 1.84 -34.24
C ALA A 286 13.19 1.11 -35.52
N ASN A 287 14.49 1.00 -35.76
CA ASN A 287 15.01 0.27 -36.92
C ASN A 287 14.70 -1.24 -36.81
N LEU A 288 14.81 -1.84 -35.66
CA LEU A 288 14.49 -3.24 -35.43
C LEU A 288 12.99 -3.51 -35.63
N ILE A 289 12.12 -2.63 -35.15
CA ILE A 289 10.68 -2.72 -35.33
C ILE A 289 10.33 -2.54 -36.83
N LEU A 290 10.87 -1.52 -37.48
CA LEU A 290 10.58 -1.23 -38.88
C LEU A 290 11.11 -2.31 -39.83
N SER A 291 12.24 -2.94 -39.51
CA SER A 291 12.81 -4.00 -40.34
C SER A 291 12.12 -5.36 -40.15
N HIS A 292 11.56 -5.63 -38.93
CA HIS A 292 11.01 -6.94 -38.59
C HIS A 292 9.54 -6.89 -38.13
N TYR A 293 8.78 -5.84 -38.49
CA TYR A 293 7.42 -5.65 -37.94
C TYR A 293 6.49 -6.86 -38.16
N LYS A 294 6.58 -7.54 -39.31
CA LYS A 294 5.76 -8.72 -39.60
C LYS A 294 6.09 -9.89 -38.69
N SER A 295 7.37 -10.14 -38.43
CA SER A 295 7.83 -11.19 -37.54
C SER A 295 7.47 -10.90 -36.10
N LEU A 296 7.55 -9.63 -35.67
CA LEU A 296 7.15 -9.18 -34.34
C LEU A 296 5.64 -9.31 -34.11
N TYR A 297 4.80 -9.01 -35.11
CA TYR A 297 3.36 -9.26 -35.02
C TYR A 297 3.05 -10.74 -34.84
N ILE A 298 3.69 -11.62 -35.63
CA ILE A 298 3.50 -13.08 -35.52
C ILE A 298 3.96 -13.58 -34.13
N ALA A 299 5.12 -13.12 -33.66
CA ALA A 299 5.64 -13.51 -32.34
C ALA A 299 4.72 -13.04 -31.21
N ALA A 300 4.24 -11.79 -31.24
CA ALA A 300 3.31 -11.26 -30.26
C ALA A 300 1.98 -12.03 -30.25
N PHE A 301 1.47 -12.39 -31.45
CA PHE A 301 0.24 -13.19 -31.56
C PHE A 301 0.43 -14.61 -31.04
N LEU A 302 1.58 -15.23 -31.29
CA LEU A 302 1.91 -16.57 -30.79
C LEU A 302 2.08 -16.62 -29.26
N VAL A 303 2.52 -15.52 -28.64
CA VAL A 303 2.63 -15.43 -27.16
C VAL A 303 1.25 -15.23 -26.50
N LEU A 304 0.29 -14.61 -27.18
CA LEU A 304 -1.06 -14.36 -26.64
C LEU A 304 -1.98 -15.59 -26.73
N ILE A 305 -1.77 -16.51 -27.72
CA ILE A 305 -2.61 -17.71 -27.89
C ILE A 305 -2.57 -18.68 -26.71
N PRO A 306 -1.43 -18.96 -26.04
CA PRO A 306 -1.40 -19.93 -24.92
C PRO A 306 -1.97 -19.40 -23.60
N ILE A 307 -2.42 -18.13 -23.52
CA ILE A 307 -2.92 -17.49 -22.30
C ILE A 307 -4.47 -17.42 -22.31
N ALA A 308 -5.10 -17.73 -23.41
CA ALA A 308 -6.56 -17.83 -23.56
C ALA A 308 -7.01 -19.29 -23.47
#